data_0acf945cd473cd9d569618a8d868c1c4
#
_entry.id   0acf945cd473cd9d569618a8d868c1c4
#
_cell.length_a   1.000
_cell.length_b   1.000
_cell.length_c   1.000
_cell.angle_alpha   90.00
_cell.angle_beta   90.00
_cell.angle_gamma   90.00
#
_symmetry.space_group_name_H-M   'P 1'
#
loop_
_entity.id
_entity.type
_entity.pdbx_description
1 polymer ?
#
loop_
_entity_poly.entity_id
_entity_poly.type
_entity_poly.pdbx_seq_one_letter_code
_entity_poly.pdbx_strand_id
1 'polypeptide(L)'
;MAAGTKEDPWELKTPPGTSSYTMYTDEQADPPALVCQVGSTTLKYRLRAIKDLHAWLKEQGDWVPLGAADEKKPAADGTVEAWGRSANNPVGGWYGLRSGYRGRFGMYLPPLLEELGLAEVSHDARNNRMRAI
;
A
#
# COMPACT_ATOMS: atom_id res chain seq x y z
N MET A 1 -18.75 -8.25 -0.50
CA MET A 1 -17.49 -7.48 -0.43
C MET A 1 -17.52 -6.52 0.77
N ALA A 2 -16.42 -6.39 1.48
CA ALA A 2 -16.33 -5.46 2.60
C ALA A 2 -16.46 -4.02 2.12
N ALA A 3 -17.07 -3.18 2.96
CA ALA A 3 -17.25 -1.76 2.63
C ALA A 3 -15.98 -0.93 2.79
N GLY A 4 -14.99 -1.45 3.52
CA GLY A 4 -13.76 -0.72 3.79
C GLY A 4 -13.91 0.34 4.88
N THR A 5 -14.84 0.12 5.79
CA THR A 5 -15.07 0.98 6.95
C THR A 5 -14.50 0.33 8.20
N LYS A 6 -14.42 1.09 9.29
CA LYS A 6 -13.93 0.56 10.56
C LYS A 6 -14.80 -0.61 11.05
N GLU A 7 -16.09 -0.55 10.80
CA GLU A 7 -17.06 -1.58 11.20
C GLU A 7 -17.06 -2.78 10.26
N ASP A 8 -16.61 -2.58 9.02
CA ASP A 8 -16.57 -3.61 7.98
C ASP A 8 -15.29 -3.46 7.17
N PRO A 9 -14.11 -3.73 7.78
CA PRO A 9 -12.83 -3.53 7.10
C PRO A 9 -12.58 -4.56 6.01
N TRP A 10 -11.71 -4.21 5.07
CA TRP A 10 -11.19 -5.18 4.11
C TRP A 10 -10.27 -6.17 4.84
N GLU A 11 -10.50 -7.45 4.62
CA GLU A 11 -9.63 -8.51 5.14
C GLU A 11 -8.71 -8.95 4.01
N LEU A 12 -7.41 -8.78 4.22
CA LEU A 12 -6.39 -8.92 3.18
C LEU A 12 -5.29 -9.87 3.63
N LYS A 13 -4.52 -10.35 2.65
CA LYS A 13 -3.31 -11.13 2.90
C LYS A 13 -2.13 -10.45 2.22
N THR A 14 -0.96 -10.55 2.83
CA THR A 14 0.27 -10.07 2.22
C THR A 14 0.52 -10.76 0.88
N PRO A 15 1.32 -10.18 -0.02
CA PRO A 15 1.52 -10.76 -1.35
C PRO A 15 1.94 -12.23 -1.36
N PRO A 16 2.85 -12.72 -0.47
CA PRO A 16 3.15 -14.15 -0.38
C PRO A 16 2.00 -15.00 0.19
N GLY A 17 0.97 -14.37 0.77
CA GLY A 17 -0.15 -15.07 1.37
C GLY A 17 0.12 -15.67 2.74
N THR A 18 1.22 -15.26 3.39
CA THR A 18 1.67 -15.86 4.66
C THR A 18 1.10 -15.18 5.90
N SER A 19 0.58 -13.97 5.76
CA SER A 19 0.05 -13.20 6.89
C SER A 19 -1.24 -12.48 6.47
N SER A 20 -2.14 -12.32 7.44
CA SER A 20 -3.41 -11.60 7.24
C SER A 20 -3.37 -10.26 7.95
N TYR A 21 -4.09 -9.29 7.43
CA TYR A 21 -4.23 -7.97 8.02
C TYR A 21 -5.54 -7.33 7.55
N THR A 22 -5.90 -6.21 8.15
CA THR A 22 -7.11 -5.48 7.75
C THR A 22 -6.79 -4.05 7.40
N MET A 23 -7.60 -3.46 6.54
CA MET A 23 -7.53 -2.03 6.22
C MET A 23 -8.92 -1.44 6.19
N TYR A 24 -9.01 -0.15 6.54
CA TYR A 24 -10.24 0.60 6.41
C TYR A 24 -9.94 2.08 6.19
N THR A 25 -10.92 2.82 5.70
CA THR A 25 -10.78 4.25 5.47
C THR A 25 -11.26 5.04 6.69
N ASP A 26 -10.55 6.13 7.00
CA ASP A 26 -10.95 7.11 8.00
C ASP A 26 -11.00 8.47 7.32
N GLU A 27 -12.18 8.82 6.79
CA GLU A 27 -12.37 10.05 6.05
C GLU A 27 -12.52 11.27 6.96
N GLN A 28 -12.70 11.05 8.25
CA GLN A 28 -12.78 12.12 9.25
C GLN A 28 -11.41 12.59 9.71
N ALA A 29 -10.36 11.81 9.46
CA ALA A 29 -9.00 12.21 9.76
C ALA A 29 -8.56 13.36 8.83
N ASP A 30 -7.60 14.15 9.29
CA ASP A 30 -7.05 15.25 8.51
C ASP A 30 -5.52 15.11 8.43
N PRO A 31 -4.98 14.70 7.26
CA PRO A 31 -5.69 14.37 6.01
C PRO A 31 -6.44 13.03 6.13
N PRO A 32 -7.39 12.76 5.22
CA PRO A 32 -8.09 11.47 5.22
C PRO A 32 -7.11 10.31 5.17
N ALA A 33 -7.35 9.29 5.96
CA ALA A 33 -6.41 8.21 6.20
C ALA A 33 -6.91 6.86 5.72
N LEU A 34 -5.94 6.02 5.36
CA LEU A 34 -6.11 4.60 5.13
C LEU A 34 -5.42 3.90 6.30
N VAL A 35 -6.20 3.24 7.15
CA VAL A 35 -5.70 2.61 8.37
C VAL A 35 -5.43 1.15 8.09
N CYS A 36 -4.21 0.70 8.43
CA CYS A 36 -3.77 -0.67 8.24
C CYS A 36 -3.47 -1.28 9.60
N GLN A 37 -4.18 -2.35 9.94
CA GLN A 37 -4.02 -3.05 11.22
C GLN A 37 -3.37 -4.41 10.98
N VAL A 38 -2.16 -4.58 11.51
CA VAL A 38 -1.37 -5.80 11.38
C VAL A 38 -1.08 -6.31 12.80
N GLY A 39 -1.88 -7.27 13.26
CA GLY A 39 -1.79 -7.71 14.66
C GLY A 39 -2.04 -6.54 15.60
N SER A 40 -1.10 -6.25 16.48
CA SER A 40 -1.18 -5.11 17.40
C SER A 40 -0.59 -3.82 16.82
N THR A 41 -0.06 -3.87 15.60
CA THR A 41 0.58 -2.71 14.95
C THR A 41 -0.44 -1.99 14.06
N THR A 42 -0.50 -0.67 14.22
CA THR A 42 -1.33 0.18 13.36
C THR A 42 -0.43 1.04 12.49
N LEU A 43 -0.70 1.04 11.18
CA LEU A 43 -0.05 1.93 10.23
C LEU A 43 -1.13 2.84 9.64
N LYS A 44 -0.75 4.04 9.26
CA LYS A 44 -1.70 5.00 8.67
C LYS A 44 -1.05 5.69 7.48
N TYR A 45 -1.67 5.52 6.33
CA TYR A 45 -1.24 6.15 5.09
C TYR A 45 -2.28 7.18 4.66
N ARG A 46 -1.89 8.11 3.81
CA ARG A 46 -2.86 9.02 3.17
C ARG A 46 -3.82 8.19 2.33
N LEU A 47 -5.12 8.46 2.47
CA LEU A 47 -6.15 7.72 1.72
C LEU A 47 -5.95 7.82 0.20
N ARG A 48 -5.44 8.95 -0.27
CA ARG A 48 -5.17 9.16 -1.70
C ARG A 48 -4.13 8.20 -2.29
N ALA A 49 -3.43 7.44 -1.45
CA ALA A 49 -2.46 6.44 -1.91
C ALA A 49 -3.09 5.44 -2.90
N ILE A 50 -4.35 5.07 -2.70
CA ILE A 50 -5.06 4.14 -3.59
C ILE A 50 -5.10 4.70 -5.01
N LYS A 51 -5.61 5.91 -5.16
CA LYS A 51 -5.72 6.59 -6.45
C LYS A 51 -4.36 6.90 -7.07
N ASP A 52 -3.47 7.43 -6.25
CA ASP A 52 -2.15 7.86 -6.73
C ASP A 52 -1.30 6.68 -7.20
N LEU A 53 -1.30 5.58 -6.44
CA LEU A 53 -0.56 4.37 -6.83
C LEU A 53 -1.12 3.78 -8.12
N HIS A 54 -2.43 3.72 -8.25
CA HIS A 54 -3.08 3.22 -9.48
C HIS A 54 -2.67 4.06 -10.70
N ALA A 55 -2.70 5.38 -10.56
CA ALA A 55 -2.31 6.29 -11.64
C ALA A 55 -0.83 6.10 -12.04
N TRP A 56 0.05 5.98 -11.05
CA TRP A 56 1.47 5.75 -11.31
C TRP A 56 1.72 4.42 -12.01
N LEU A 57 1.03 3.35 -11.57
CA LEU A 57 1.15 2.04 -12.20
C LEU A 57 0.71 2.07 -13.67
N LYS A 58 -0.33 2.82 -13.98
CA LYS A 58 -0.77 3.01 -15.37
C LYS A 58 0.32 3.66 -16.22
N GLU A 59 1.02 4.64 -15.66
CA GLU A 59 2.13 5.30 -16.35
C GLU A 59 3.28 4.33 -16.61
N GLN A 60 3.54 3.41 -15.68
CA GLN A 60 4.59 2.41 -15.86
C GLN A 60 4.28 1.43 -17.00
N GLY A 61 3.01 1.07 -17.16
CA GLY A 61 2.54 0.24 -18.26
C GLY A 61 3.02 -1.20 -18.24
N ASP A 62 3.62 -1.65 -17.16
CA ASP A 62 4.17 -3.00 -17.03
C ASP A 62 4.30 -3.36 -15.54
N TRP A 63 4.75 -4.56 -15.27
CA TRP A 63 5.00 -5.04 -13.91
C TRP A 63 6.05 -4.20 -13.19
N VAL A 64 5.76 -3.85 -11.94
CA VAL A 64 6.64 -3.08 -11.07
C VAL A 64 6.91 -3.91 -9.82
N PRO A 65 8.19 -4.11 -9.44
CA PRO A 65 8.49 -4.85 -8.22
C PRO A 65 7.99 -4.08 -6.99
N LEU A 66 7.51 -4.81 -6.00
CA LEU A 66 6.94 -4.20 -4.80
C LEU A 66 8.01 -3.58 -3.91
N GLY A 67 9.11 -4.30 -3.68
CA GLY A 67 10.25 -3.80 -2.92
C GLY A 67 9.94 -3.43 -1.48
N ALA A 68 8.97 -4.12 -0.85
CA ALA A 68 8.55 -3.81 0.51
C ALA A 68 9.72 -3.74 1.48
N ALA A 69 9.76 -2.69 2.29
CA ALA A 69 10.82 -2.48 3.26
C ALA A 69 10.28 -1.73 4.48
N ASP A 70 10.88 -1.99 5.64
CA ASP A 70 10.57 -1.24 6.84
C ASP A 70 10.94 0.23 6.66
N GLU A 71 10.31 1.08 7.43
CA GLU A 71 10.50 2.53 7.32
C GLU A 71 11.97 2.95 7.56
N LYS A 72 12.71 2.20 8.37
CA LYS A 72 14.11 2.50 8.69
C LYS A 72 15.11 1.86 7.73
N LYS A 73 14.63 1.08 6.77
CA LYS A 73 15.49 0.44 5.76
C LYS A 73 15.31 1.15 4.43
N PRO A 74 16.37 1.24 3.61
CA PRO A 74 16.25 1.84 2.29
C PRO A 74 15.38 0.97 1.39
N ALA A 75 14.65 1.61 0.47
CA ALA A 75 13.89 0.93 -0.56
C ALA A 75 14.71 0.93 -1.85
N ALA A 76 14.68 -0.19 -2.57
CA ALA A 76 15.36 -0.27 -3.86
C ALA A 76 14.69 0.64 -4.89
N ASP A 77 15.48 1.29 -5.73
CA ASP A 77 14.97 2.16 -6.78
C ASP A 77 14.04 1.38 -7.73
N GLY A 78 13.05 2.06 -8.26
CA GLY A 78 12.13 1.47 -9.24
C GLY A 78 11.06 0.57 -8.64
N THR A 79 10.92 0.53 -7.32
CA THR A 79 9.92 -0.29 -6.64
C THR A 79 8.73 0.54 -6.17
N VAL A 80 7.62 -0.13 -5.89
CA VAL A 80 6.44 0.50 -5.29
C VAL A 80 6.80 1.16 -3.95
N GLU A 81 7.60 0.47 -3.13
CA GLU A 81 8.03 1.00 -1.83
C GLU A 81 8.81 2.30 -1.99
N ALA A 82 9.77 2.34 -2.94
CA ALA A 82 10.57 3.55 -3.19
C ALA A 82 9.68 4.71 -3.66
N TRP A 83 8.73 4.43 -4.56
CA TRP A 83 7.79 5.44 -5.02
C TRP A 83 6.96 5.98 -3.85
N GLY A 84 6.50 5.11 -2.96
CA GLY A 84 5.65 5.46 -1.82
C GLY A 84 6.33 6.37 -0.79
N ARG A 85 7.62 6.63 -0.93
CA ARG A 85 8.40 7.50 -0.05
C ARG A 85 9.24 8.53 -0.81
N SER A 86 9.09 8.59 -2.13
CA SER A 86 9.90 9.45 -2.99
C SER A 86 9.44 10.90 -2.93
N ALA A 87 10.41 11.82 -2.92
CA ALA A 87 10.11 13.25 -3.03
C ALA A 87 9.42 13.61 -4.37
N ASN A 88 9.48 12.72 -5.35
CA ASN A 88 8.94 12.95 -6.68
C ASN A 88 7.51 12.40 -6.86
N ASN A 89 6.92 11.80 -5.84
CA ASN A 89 5.54 11.32 -5.94
C ASN A 89 4.54 12.46 -5.68
N PRO A 90 3.23 12.25 -5.90
CA PRO A 90 2.22 13.30 -5.78
C PRO A 90 2.15 14.01 -4.41
N VAL A 91 2.56 13.36 -3.33
CA VAL A 91 2.54 13.99 -2.00
C VAL A 91 3.91 14.53 -1.58
N GLY A 92 4.93 14.34 -2.43
CA GLY A 92 6.27 14.86 -2.18
C GLY A 92 7.06 14.11 -1.12
N GLY A 93 6.74 12.85 -0.87
CA GLY A 93 7.44 12.05 0.13
C GLY A 93 6.60 10.90 0.63
N TRP A 94 6.74 10.59 1.91
CA TRP A 94 6.05 9.46 2.53
C TRP A 94 4.53 9.60 2.47
N TYR A 95 3.85 8.53 2.03
CA TYR A 95 2.39 8.42 2.18
C TYR A 95 2.00 8.13 3.62
N GLY A 96 2.87 7.48 4.39
CA GLY A 96 2.65 7.28 5.81
C GLY A 96 2.55 8.62 6.54
N LEU A 97 1.56 8.78 7.42
CA LEU A 97 1.20 10.07 8.00
C LEU A 97 2.27 10.61 8.95
N ARG A 98 3.06 9.74 9.59
CA ARG A 98 4.15 10.16 10.47
C ARG A 98 5.08 9.00 10.75
N SER A 99 6.20 9.26 11.39
CA SER A 99 7.14 8.23 11.84
C SER A 99 6.40 7.16 12.66
N GLY A 100 6.70 5.91 12.40
CA GLY A 100 6.04 4.75 12.97
C GLY A 100 4.85 4.24 12.18
N TYR A 101 4.33 5.01 11.21
CA TYR A 101 3.18 4.65 10.38
C TYR A 101 3.55 4.43 8.90
N ARG A 102 4.83 4.46 8.55
CA ARG A 102 5.28 4.68 7.16
C ARG A 102 5.77 3.46 6.41
N GLY A 103 6.22 2.44 7.13
CA GLY A 103 6.90 1.31 6.51
C GLY A 103 5.97 0.37 5.77
N ARG A 104 6.57 -0.44 4.90
CA ARG A 104 5.93 -1.55 4.21
C ARG A 104 4.75 -1.14 3.31
N PHE A 105 4.81 0.06 2.75
CA PHE A 105 3.85 0.53 1.77
C PHE A 105 3.69 -0.47 0.63
N GLY A 106 4.82 -0.99 0.12
CA GLY A 106 4.84 -1.99 -0.96
C GLY A 106 4.37 -3.38 -0.56
N MET A 107 4.04 -3.60 0.71
CA MET A 107 3.48 -4.87 1.18
C MET A 107 1.96 -4.75 1.38
N TYR A 108 1.49 -3.63 1.92
CA TYR A 108 0.09 -3.52 2.35
C TYR A 108 -0.84 -2.83 1.35
N LEU A 109 -0.34 -1.94 0.52
CA LEU A 109 -1.15 -1.29 -0.52
C LEU A 109 -1.47 -2.22 -1.69
N PRO A 110 -0.53 -3.03 -2.20
CA PRO A 110 -0.81 -3.87 -3.38
C PRO A 110 -2.00 -4.82 -3.21
N PRO A 111 -2.12 -5.59 -2.12
CA PRO A 111 -3.30 -6.46 -1.97
C PRO A 111 -4.63 -5.69 -1.94
N LEU A 112 -4.63 -4.45 -1.43
CA LEU A 112 -5.84 -3.63 -1.44
C LEU A 112 -6.22 -3.24 -2.87
N LEU A 113 -5.26 -2.81 -3.68
CA LEU A 113 -5.54 -2.49 -5.07
C LEU A 113 -6.04 -3.70 -5.85
N GLU A 114 -5.49 -4.87 -5.55
CA GLU A 114 -5.97 -6.13 -6.13
C GLU A 114 -7.42 -6.41 -5.73
N GLU A 115 -7.75 -6.27 -4.45
CA GLU A 115 -9.11 -6.47 -3.94
C GLU A 115 -10.10 -5.52 -4.60
N LEU A 116 -9.68 -4.29 -4.87
CA LEU A 116 -10.53 -3.27 -5.51
C LEU A 116 -10.60 -3.40 -7.04
N GLY A 117 -9.90 -4.39 -7.62
CA GLY A 117 -9.91 -4.61 -9.07
C GLY A 117 -9.08 -3.58 -9.85
N LEU A 118 -8.16 -2.89 -9.19
CA LEU A 118 -7.34 -1.85 -9.80
C LEU A 118 -5.98 -2.34 -10.27
N ALA A 119 -5.53 -3.49 -9.79
CA ALA A 119 -4.21 -4.02 -10.10
C ALA A 119 -4.18 -5.53 -10.04
N GLU A 120 -3.21 -6.12 -10.76
CA GLU A 120 -2.81 -7.51 -10.59
C GLU A 120 -1.57 -7.53 -9.71
N VAL A 121 -1.48 -8.50 -8.82
CA VAL A 121 -0.33 -8.69 -7.92
C VAL A 121 0.12 -10.14 -8.04
N SER A 122 1.43 -10.38 -8.15
CA SER A 122 1.96 -11.74 -8.10
C SER A 122 1.95 -12.24 -6.65
N HIS A 123 1.86 -13.56 -6.49
CA HIS A 123 1.74 -14.20 -5.16
C HIS A 123 2.78 -15.28 -4.98
N ASP A 124 4.03 -14.93 -5.31
CA ASP A 124 5.18 -15.80 -5.09
C ASP A 124 5.63 -15.72 -3.63
N ALA A 125 6.53 -16.61 -3.23
CA ALA A 125 7.07 -16.58 -1.87
C ALA A 125 7.84 -15.29 -1.59
N ARG A 126 8.42 -14.67 -2.62
CA ARG A 126 9.17 -13.41 -2.52
C ARG A 126 9.31 -12.75 -3.90
N ASN A 127 9.82 -11.53 -3.93
CA ASN A 127 10.07 -10.76 -5.14
C ASN A 127 8.78 -10.53 -5.94
N ASN A 128 7.71 -10.24 -5.24
CA ASN A 128 6.42 -9.97 -5.87
C ASN A 128 6.41 -8.64 -6.58
N ARG A 129 5.49 -8.51 -7.52
CA ARG A 129 5.33 -7.32 -8.36
C ARG A 129 3.86 -7.12 -8.68
N MET A 130 3.55 -5.94 -9.18
CA MET A 130 2.17 -5.58 -9.53
C MET A 130 2.13 -4.75 -10.80
N ARG A 131 0.94 -4.66 -11.39
CA ARG A 131 0.68 -3.78 -12.53
C ARG A 131 -0.77 -3.32 -12.49
N ALA A 132 -1.05 -2.17 -13.12
CA ALA A 132 -2.41 -1.66 -13.21
C ALA A 132 -3.28 -2.51 -14.14
N ILE A 133 -4.54 -2.56 -13.81
CA ILE A 133 -5.57 -3.07 -14.70
C ILE A 133 -6.27 -1.90 -15.36
#